data_a32cbfe36f4c8add81819e066a8da609
#
_entry.id   a32cbfe36f4c8add81819e066a8da609
#
_cell.length_a   1.000
_cell.length_b   1.000
_cell.length_c   1.000
_cell.angle_alpha   90.00
_cell.angle_beta   90.00
_cell.angle_gamma   90.00
#
_symmetry.space_group_name_H-M   'P 1'
#
loop_
_entity.id
_entity.type
_entity.pdbx_description
1 polymer ?
#
loop_
_entity_poly.entity_id
_entity_poly.type
_entity_poly.pdbx_seq_one_letter_code
_entity_poly.pdbx_strand_id
1 'polypeptide(L)'
;MSRKNIAIAGLLTAVCASVLVLSLTSRPETSPIGRHQGNVRPPQEHSLKKTALVQDVYATEKLNRVDAGRDLRAMLTGTAGKSPRDVALYAGSLQRSHGHIAMLMWIDFSSGTVKTFKSVPPDGTREQQQRLRQYLNAAKSAVKKHQAYESPSFAVGERKYFIMSQRSPDGKIGVLALIDQTVLNRVAEHQRKNLRLIPYPKEGKFHIESVHADTLRDITVKTGHDNENASHYYENEIVVRFRDGHPRSSQLKTISADIHCAAPRKLGYSYIFRSSDMTYSQLKTYFYYKWQPLYTEPHYMYLTNDAEGENTAEVVTPNDLLFSAYQWNLPAIETSRGWNLSKGSNKVTVAVVDTGVQADHPDLKGQLLPGYNAITPKGKPDDDVGHGTHVCGIIGALVNNSEGVAGISWYNKILPVKVLDSSGAGTTYSVAEGIIWAADHGAKVINLSLGNYADSQFLHDAIKYAYDRDVLLVSASGNDNTERPGYPAAYPEVLAVAATNASGERASFSNYGDYIDVSAPGESIASTYMGSQYAALSGTSMASPHAAALAGLVRSLNPDLSNKEVMDLMTKNTVDLGTPGHDKYFGWGQVDIYKTLQAASGGEVPLELWPQHVKEKINLLERRLKANP
;
A
#
# COMPACT_ATOMS: atom_id res chain seq x y z
N MET A 1 45.24 27.53 12.40
CA MET A 1 43.79 27.25 12.56
C MET A 1 43.17 28.31 13.46
N SER A 2 42.14 29.02 13.02
CA SER A 2 41.59 30.16 13.77
C SER A 2 40.69 29.68 14.92
N ARG A 3 40.62 30.45 16.00
CA ARG A 3 39.80 30.17 17.19
C ARG A 3 38.30 29.94 16.89
N LYS A 4 37.80 30.37 15.73
CA LYS A 4 36.42 30.12 15.27
C LYS A 4 36.16 28.66 14.88
N ASN A 5 37.13 27.93 14.33
CA ASN A 5 36.98 26.54 13.91
C ASN A 5 36.96 25.55 15.11
N ILE A 6 37.58 25.96 16.23
CA ILE A 6 37.58 25.17 17.46
C ILE A 6 36.22 25.29 18.17
N ALA A 7 35.54 26.43 18.11
CA ALA A 7 34.22 26.63 18.70
C ALA A 7 33.10 25.85 17.97
N ILE A 8 33.19 25.73 16.64
CA ILE A 8 32.19 24.97 15.84
C ILE A 8 32.37 23.47 16.04
N ALA A 9 33.63 22.99 16.12
CA ALA A 9 33.90 21.58 16.42
C ALA A 9 33.47 21.19 17.84
N GLY A 10 33.62 22.08 18.82
CA GLY A 10 33.16 21.89 20.18
C GLY A 10 31.63 21.87 20.34
N LEU A 11 30.91 22.65 19.52
CA LEU A 11 29.45 22.68 19.54
C LEU A 11 28.85 21.42 18.92
N LEU A 12 29.43 20.91 17.84
CA LEU A 12 29.00 19.66 17.18
C LEU A 12 29.25 18.42 18.05
N THR A 13 30.38 18.37 18.78
CA THR A 13 30.65 17.27 19.72
C THR A 13 29.78 17.33 20.98
N ALA A 14 29.38 18.51 21.44
CA ALA A 14 28.48 18.66 22.58
C ALA A 14 27.05 18.23 22.22
N VAL A 15 26.57 18.49 21.02
CA VAL A 15 25.25 18.05 20.57
C VAL A 15 25.24 16.53 20.33
N CYS A 16 26.29 15.93 19.77
CA CYS A 16 26.38 14.47 19.63
C CYS A 16 26.54 13.77 20.98
N ALA A 17 27.26 14.37 21.94
CA ALA A 17 27.41 13.79 23.29
C ALA A 17 26.11 13.87 24.12
N SER A 18 25.31 14.93 23.98
CA SER A 18 24.01 15.03 24.66
C SER A 18 22.96 14.06 24.10
N VAL A 19 22.98 13.74 22.82
CA VAL A 19 22.12 12.70 22.25
C VAL A 19 22.60 11.30 22.66
N LEU A 20 23.91 11.06 22.78
CA LEU A 20 24.45 9.76 23.19
C LEU A 20 24.31 9.50 24.70
N VAL A 21 24.36 10.53 25.54
CA VAL A 21 24.18 10.41 26.99
C VAL A 21 22.70 10.20 27.37
N LEU A 22 21.76 10.73 26.59
CA LEU A 22 20.33 10.45 26.76
C LEU A 22 19.95 9.01 26.34
N SER A 23 20.74 8.33 25.51
CA SER A 23 20.52 6.95 25.12
C SER A 23 21.18 5.90 26.04
N LEU A 24 22.05 6.30 26.95
CA LEU A 24 22.81 5.38 27.83
C LEU A 24 22.37 5.39 29.31
N THR A 25 21.42 6.25 29.71
CA THR A 25 20.95 6.34 31.11
C THR A 25 19.51 5.88 31.35
N SER A 26 18.79 5.43 30.32
CA SER A 26 17.49 4.79 30.51
C SER A 26 17.66 3.27 30.60
N ARG A 27 17.88 2.73 31.81
CA ARG A 27 17.46 1.35 32.11
C ARG A 27 15.96 1.26 31.85
N PRO A 28 15.44 0.23 31.17
CA PRO A 28 14.01 0.02 31.09
C PRO A 28 13.52 -0.35 32.51
N GLU A 29 13.00 0.60 33.26
CA GLU A 29 12.04 0.27 34.28
C GLU A 29 10.86 -0.36 33.56
N THR A 30 10.51 -1.58 33.97
CA THR A 30 9.28 -2.25 33.59
C THR A 30 8.12 -1.42 34.15
N SER A 31 7.70 -0.42 33.41
CA SER A 31 6.46 0.30 33.67
C SER A 31 5.30 -0.59 33.21
N PRO A 32 4.23 -0.70 33.98
CA PRO A 32 3.10 -1.53 33.59
C PRO A 32 2.56 -1.02 32.25
N ILE A 33 2.42 -1.93 31.30
CA ILE A 33 1.76 -1.76 30.02
C ILE A 33 0.34 -1.25 30.33
N GLY A 34 0.04 -0.01 30.03
CA GLY A 34 -1.25 0.60 30.37
C GLY A 34 -1.21 2.13 30.43
N ARG A 35 -0.47 2.80 29.55
CA ARG A 35 -0.76 4.22 29.30
C ARG A 35 -1.74 4.29 28.13
N HIS A 36 -3.01 4.52 28.47
CA HIS A 36 -3.96 5.09 27.52
C HIS A 36 -3.26 6.24 26.79
N GLN A 37 -3.05 6.10 25.48
CA GLN A 37 -2.73 7.27 24.67
C GLN A 37 -3.91 8.22 24.80
N GLY A 38 -3.73 9.29 25.54
CA GLY A 38 -4.75 10.32 25.71
C GLY A 38 -5.08 10.92 24.34
N ASN A 39 -6.33 11.31 24.20
CA ASN A 39 -6.90 11.93 23.02
C ASN A 39 -5.95 12.93 22.35
N VAL A 40 -5.48 12.62 21.14
CA VAL A 40 -4.60 13.49 20.37
C VAL A 40 -5.38 14.73 19.95
N ARG A 41 -4.95 15.93 20.36
CA ARG A 41 -5.63 17.17 20.02
C ARG A 41 -5.48 17.46 18.51
N PRO A 42 -6.48 18.05 17.82
CA PRO A 42 -6.44 18.31 16.39
C PRO A 42 -5.17 18.97 15.85
N PRO A 43 -4.55 19.97 16.52
CA PRO A 43 -3.25 20.51 16.09
C PRO A 43 -2.09 19.51 16.20
N GLN A 44 -2.16 18.58 17.15
CA GLN A 44 -1.15 17.55 17.35
C GLN A 44 -1.28 16.45 16.29
N GLU A 45 -2.50 16.01 15.96
CA GLU A 45 -2.80 15.07 14.89
C GLU A 45 -2.27 15.56 13.54
N HIS A 46 -2.57 16.82 13.18
CA HIS A 46 -2.07 17.41 11.93
C HIS A 46 -0.54 17.45 11.87
N SER A 47 0.14 17.67 13.02
CA SER A 47 1.60 17.62 13.12
C SER A 47 2.12 16.21 12.89
N LEU A 48 1.50 15.18 13.47
CA LEU A 48 1.88 13.77 13.31
C LEU A 48 1.71 13.32 11.85
N LYS A 49 0.58 13.61 11.23
CA LYS A 49 0.31 13.34 9.82
C LYS A 49 1.33 14.02 8.88
N LYS A 50 1.76 15.25 9.19
CA LYS A 50 2.85 15.91 8.45
C LYS A 50 4.19 15.21 8.65
N THR A 51 4.46 14.71 9.84
CA THR A 51 5.69 13.98 10.13
C THR A 51 5.72 12.68 9.33
N ALA A 52 4.65 11.90 9.31
CA ALA A 52 4.51 10.69 8.49
C ALA A 52 4.76 11.00 7.00
N LEU A 53 4.11 12.02 6.44
CA LEU A 53 4.37 12.46 5.06
C LEU A 53 5.86 12.71 4.78
N VAL A 54 6.55 13.40 5.68
CA VAL A 54 7.98 13.71 5.51
C VAL A 54 8.84 12.44 5.58
N GLN A 55 8.49 11.52 6.47
CA GLN A 55 9.16 10.23 6.62
C GLN A 55 9.01 9.39 5.35
N ASP A 56 7.81 9.26 4.82
CA ASP A 56 7.53 8.49 3.61
C ASP A 56 8.29 9.02 2.38
N VAL A 57 8.30 10.34 2.20
CA VAL A 57 9.08 10.96 1.12
C VAL A 57 10.58 10.69 1.30
N TYR A 58 11.08 10.77 2.53
CA TYR A 58 12.49 10.49 2.84
C TYR A 58 12.84 9.01 2.67
N ALA A 59 12.00 8.09 3.14
CA ALA A 59 12.16 6.67 2.93
C ALA A 59 12.15 6.34 1.43
N THR A 60 11.19 6.87 0.67
CA THR A 60 11.10 6.70 -0.78
C THR A 60 12.37 7.22 -1.49
N GLU A 61 12.93 8.35 -1.06
CA GLU A 61 14.20 8.84 -1.62
C GLU A 61 15.34 7.84 -1.41
N LYS A 62 15.42 7.22 -0.23
CA LYS A 62 16.42 6.18 0.06
C LYS A 62 16.22 4.93 -0.80
N LEU A 63 14.99 4.43 -0.92
CA LEU A 63 14.67 3.30 -1.79
C LEU A 63 15.13 3.57 -3.23
N ASN A 64 14.83 4.74 -3.75
CA ASN A 64 15.23 5.18 -5.10
C ASN A 64 16.75 5.17 -5.31
N ARG A 65 17.53 5.58 -4.31
CA ARG A 65 18.99 5.60 -4.37
C ARG A 65 19.59 4.20 -4.36
N VAL A 66 19.04 3.31 -3.55
CA VAL A 66 19.49 1.89 -3.46
C VAL A 66 19.18 1.17 -4.77
N ASP A 67 17.98 1.34 -5.32
CA ASP A 67 17.56 0.74 -6.59
C ASP A 67 18.42 1.22 -7.75
N ALA A 68 18.63 2.54 -7.89
CA ALA A 68 19.54 3.10 -8.89
C ALA A 68 20.98 2.55 -8.77
N GLY A 69 21.47 2.35 -7.54
CA GLY A 69 22.77 1.74 -7.29
C GLY A 69 22.87 0.30 -7.79
N ARG A 70 21.77 -0.48 -7.68
CA ARG A 70 21.66 -1.81 -8.28
C ARG A 70 21.72 -1.74 -9.81
N ASP A 71 20.99 -0.83 -10.42
CA ASP A 71 20.93 -0.65 -11.86
C ASP A 71 22.31 -0.31 -12.45
N LEU A 72 23.07 0.53 -11.75
CA LEU A 72 24.45 0.82 -12.16
C LEU A 72 25.34 -0.43 -12.04
N ARG A 73 25.21 -1.22 -10.99
CA ARG A 73 25.95 -2.49 -10.85
C ARG A 73 25.54 -3.48 -11.94
N ALA A 74 24.26 -3.62 -12.24
CA ALA A 74 23.76 -4.47 -13.32
C ALA A 74 24.33 -4.03 -14.68
N MET A 75 24.42 -2.73 -14.93
CA MET A 75 25.04 -2.19 -16.14
C MET A 75 26.53 -2.51 -16.19
N LEU A 76 27.27 -2.39 -15.08
CA LEU A 76 28.70 -2.72 -15.02
C LEU A 76 28.95 -4.22 -15.30
N THR A 77 28.23 -5.12 -14.63
CA THR A 77 28.38 -6.57 -14.82
C THR A 77 27.83 -7.05 -16.16
N GLY A 78 26.67 -6.54 -16.57
CA GLY A 78 26.00 -6.93 -17.79
C GLY A 78 26.69 -6.47 -19.07
N THR A 79 27.62 -5.51 -19.00
CA THR A 79 28.35 -4.99 -20.16
C THR A 79 29.85 -5.33 -20.17
N ALA A 80 30.34 -6.04 -19.15
CA ALA A 80 31.73 -6.46 -19.11
C ALA A 80 32.11 -7.32 -20.33
N GLY A 81 33.14 -6.93 -21.07
CA GLY A 81 33.63 -7.63 -22.27
C GLY A 81 32.70 -7.60 -23.48
N LYS A 82 31.62 -6.85 -23.46
CA LYS A 82 30.66 -6.74 -24.56
C LYS A 82 31.06 -5.71 -25.61
N SER A 83 30.62 -5.95 -26.86
CA SER A 83 30.80 -4.99 -27.94
C SER A 83 29.99 -3.71 -27.68
N PRO A 84 30.40 -2.55 -28.25
CA PRO A 84 29.64 -1.30 -28.12
C PRO A 84 28.18 -1.38 -28.62
N ARG A 85 27.85 -2.32 -29.51
CA ARG A 85 26.48 -2.59 -29.99
C ARG A 85 25.67 -3.30 -28.90
N ASP A 86 26.24 -4.33 -28.28
CA ASP A 86 25.58 -5.10 -27.21
C ASP A 86 25.38 -4.24 -25.95
N VAL A 87 26.34 -3.36 -25.65
CA VAL A 87 26.21 -2.34 -24.59
C VAL A 87 24.98 -1.44 -24.85
N ALA A 88 24.79 -0.99 -26.11
CA ALA A 88 23.64 -0.16 -26.47
C ALA A 88 22.31 -0.89 -26.32
N LEU A 89 22.25 -2.18 -26.71
CA LEU A 89 21.07 -3.01 -26.55
C LEU A 89 20.74 -3.23 -25.06
N TYR A 90 21.75 -3.53 -24.25
CA TYR A 90 21.59 -3.71 -22.80
C TYR A 90 21.12 -2.42 -22.10
N ALA A 91 21.79 -1.28 -22.39
CA ALA A 91 21.42 0.02 -21.85
C ALA A 91 19.97 0.40 -22.22
N GLY A 92 19.58 0.18 -23.48
CA GLY A 92 18.21 0.44 -23.93
C GLY A 92 17.19 -0.49 -23.29
N SER A 93 17.53 -1.74 -22.98
CA SER A 93 16.68 -2.65 -22.22
C SER A 93 16.51 -2.18 -20.77
N LEU A 94 17.61 -1.84 -20.11
CA LEU A 94 17.61 -1.34 -18.73
C LEU A 94 16.75 -0.08 -18.60
N GLN A 95 16.91 0.90 -19.51
CA GLN A 95 16.10 2.13 -19.47
C GLN A 95 14.61 1.91 -19.78
N ARG A 96 14.25 0.86 -20.51
CA ARG A 96 12.82 0.52 -20.71
C ARG A 96 12.21 -0.14 -19.47
N SER A 97 12.96 -0.98 -18.78
CA SER A 97 12.50 -1.61 -17.53
C SER A 97 12.50 -0.63 -16.35
N HIS A 98 13.45 0.31 -16.34
CA HIS A 98 13.64 1.30 -15.27
C HIS A 98 13.54 2.72 -15.85
N GLY A 99 12.29 3.17 -16.08
CA GLY A 99 11.97 4.44 -16.75
C GLY A 99 12.48 5.70 -16.03
N HIS A 100 12.88 5.58 -14.76
CA HIS A 100 13.49 6.66 -13.98
C HIS A 100 14.95 6.97 -14.37
N ILE A 101 15.60 6.13 -15.17
CA ILE A 101 16.96 6.39 -15.67
C ILE A 101 16.88 7.38 -16.85
N ALA A 102 16.90 8.67 -16.56
CA ALA A 102 16.76 9.73 -17.56
C ALA A 102 17.98 9.83 -18.49
N MET A 103 19.17 9.50 -18.00
CA MET A 103 20.40 9.42 -18.79
C MET A 103 21.31 8.36 -18.21
N LEU A 104 21.95 7.58 -19.10
CA LEU A 104 22.97 6.60 -18.75
C LEU A 104 24.21 6.88 -19.59
N MET A 105 25.39 6.93 -18.96
CA MET A 105 26.68 7.06 -19.64
C MET A 105 27.55 5.87 -19.28
N TRP A 106 28.06 5.20 -20.29
CA TRP A 106 28.98 4.09 -20.18
C TRP A 106 30.36 4.51 -20.72
N ILE A 107 31.42 4.17 -20.02
CA ILE A 107 32.81 4.57 -20.31
C ILE A 107 33.67 3.31 -20.26
N ASP A 108 34.33 2.99 -21.36
CA ASP A 108 35.40 2.00 -21.40
C ASP A 108 36.75 2.69 -21.32
N PHE A 109 37.44 2.51 -20.22
CA PHE A 109 38.75 3.12 -19.98
C PHE A 109 39.89 2.41 -20.73
N SER A 110 39.67 1.17 -21.21
CA SER A 110 40.65 0.42 -22.00
C SER A 110 40.73 0.94 -23.44
N SER A 111 39.60 1.24 -24.04
CA SER A 111 39.50 1.76 -25.41
C SER A 111 39.30 3.27 -25.49
N GLY A 112 39.05 3.93 -24.37
CA GLY A 112 38.69 5.36 -24.34
C GLY A 112 37.28 5.64 -24.86
N THR A 113 36.45 4.61 -25.11
CA THR A 113 35.11 4.75 -25.69
C THR A 113 34.15 5.30 -24.65
N VAL A 114 33.37 6.32 -25.02
CA VAL A 114 32.25 6.85 -24.21
C VAL A 114 30.97 6.79 -24.99
N LYS A 115 29.93 6.17 -24.40
CA LYS A 115 28.58 6.14 -24.96
C LYS A 115 27.58 6.73 -23.98
N THR A 116 26.67 7.56 -24.49
CA THR A 116 25.61 8.19 -23.69
C THR A 116 24.26 7.84 -24.28
N PHE A 117 23.39 7.31 -23.42
CA PHE A 117 22.01 6.95 -23.70
C PHE A 117 21.12 7.93 -22.95
N LYS A 118 20.25 8.65 -23.64
CA LYS A 118 19.35 9.66 -23.07
C LYS A 118 17.92 9.33 -23.46
N SER A 119 17.00 9.46 -22.52
CA SER A 119 15.56 9.44 -22.80
C SER A 119 15.15 10.81 -23.35
N VAL A 120 15.11 11.84 -22.51
CA VAL A 120 14.86 13.24 -22.90
C VAL A 120 15.78 14.12 -22.05
N PRO A 121 16.49 15.13 -22.63
CA PRO A 121 17.23 16.09 -21.82
C PRO A 121 16.24 16.86 -20.95
N PRO A 122 16.49 17.00 -19.63
CA PRO A 122 15.65 17.84 -18.80
C PRO A 122 15.81 19.31 -19.17
N ASP A 123 14.70 20.00 -19.42
CA ASP A 123 14.66 21.44 -19.64
C ASP A 123 14.62 22.18 -18.30
N GLY A 124 15.36 23.28 -18.20
CA GLY A 124 15.42 24.05 -16.96
C GLY A 124 16.11 25.40 -17.15
N THR A 125 16.08 26.23 -16.12
CA THR A 125 16.75 27.53 -16.10
C THR A 125 18.26 27.41 -16.30
N ARG A 126 18.92 28.49 -16.67
CA ARG A 126 20.38 28.53 -16.85
C ARG A 126 21.14 28.08 -15.60
N GLU A 127 20.67 28.48 -14.42
CA GLU A 127 21.24 28.06 -13.13
C GLU A 127 21.09 26.57 -12.88
N GLN A 128 19.89 26.02 -13.12
CA GLN A 128 19.61 24.57 -12.98
C GLN A 128 20.48 23.74 -13.93
N GLN A 129 20.63 24.18 -15.18
CA GLN A 129 21.52 23.54 -16.16
C GLN A 129 22.98 23.63 -15.77
N GLN A 130 23.40 24.73 -15.14
CA GLN A 130 24.76 24.86 -14.62
C GLN A 130 25.03 23.90 -13.47
N ARG A 131 24.08 23.74 -12.54
CA ARG A 131 24.12 22.77 -11.43
C ARG A 131 24.18 21.34 -11.94
N LEU A 132 23.34 20.97 -12.92
CA LEU A 132 23.37 19.67 -13.57
C LEU A 132 24.78 19.38 -14.17
N ARG A 133 25.37 20.33 -14.90
CA ARG A 133 26.73 20.19 -15.47
C ARG A 133 27.77 20.01 -14.38
N GLN A 134 27.66 20.75 -13.28
CA GLN A 134 28.57 20.64 -12.14
C GLN A 134 28.57 19.22 -11.56
N TYR A 135 27.40 18.67 -11.26
CA TYR A 135 27.28 17.29 -10.72
C TYR A 135 27.70 16.22 -11.73
N LEU A 136 27.40 16.40 -13.02
CA LEU A 136 27.89 15.49 -14.09
C LEU A 136 29.41 15.48 -14.17
N ASN A 137 30.03 16.63 -14.05
CA ASN A 137 31.51 16.73 -14.08
C ASN A 137 32.15 16.13 -12.82
N ALA A 138 31.52 16.31 -11.65
CA ALA A 138 31.97 15.69 -10.40
C ALA A 138 31.88 14.16 -10.50
N ALA A 139 30.77 13.62 -11.00
CA ALA A 139 30.59 12.19 -11.21
C ALA A 139 31.60 11.60 -12.20
N LYS A 140 31.85 12.26 -13.33
CA LYS A 140 32.88 11.86 -14.29
C LYS A 140 34.28 11.86 -13.68
N SER A 141 34.59 12.87 -12.85
CA SER A 141 35.88 12.97 -12.15
C SER A 141 36.04 11.82 -11.13
N ALA A 142 35.02 11.53 -10.38
CA ALA A 142 35.01 10.43 -9.39
C ALA A 142 35.26 9.07 -10.06
N VAL A 143 34.53 8.76 -11.14
CA VAL A 143 34.70 7.51 -11.91
C VAL A 143 36.15 7.40 -12.44
N LYS A 144 36.75 8.49 -12.94
CA LYS A 144 38.16 8.49 -13.36
C LYS A 144 39.11 8.15 -12.21
N LYS A 145 38.80 8.60 -11.00
CA LYS A 145 39.60 8.38 -9.77
C LYS A 145 39.28 7.05 -9.06
N HIS A 146 38.54 6.14 -9.67
CA HIS A 146 38.05 4.88 -9.06
C HIS A 146 37.19 5.09 -7.80
N GLN A 147 36.44 6.19 -7.74
CA GLN A 147 35.57 6.52 -6.63
C GLN A 147 34.12 6.44 -7.08
N ALA A 148 33.25 5.90 -6.23
CA ALA A 148 31.82 6.05 -6.39
C ALA A 148 31.42 7.52 -6.09
N TYR A 149 30.37 7.99 -6.72
CA TYR A 149 29.84 9.33 -6.49
C TYR A 149 28.32 9.31 -6.47
N GLU A 150 27.78 10.10 -5.58
CA GLU A 150 26.35 10.36 -5.45
C GLU A 150 26.13 11.84 -5.15
N SER A 151 25.28 12.51 -5.92
CA SER A 151 24.95 13.91 -5.68
C SER A 151 23.79 14.04 -4.68
N PRO A 152 23.64 15.19 -4.00
CA PRO A 152 22.37 15.59 -3.43
C PRO A 152 21.28 15.63 -4.51
N SER A 153 20.01 15.56 -4.09
CA SER A 153 18.87 15.80 -4.98
C SER A 153 18.81 17.26 -5.42
N PHE A 154 18.55 17.51 -6.69
CA PHE A 154 18.47 18.86 -7.27
C PHE A 154 17.37 18.96 -8.31
N ALA A 155 16.82 20.17 -8.48
CA ALA A 155 15.75 20.43 -9.44
C ALA A 155 16.32 20.79 -10.83
N VAL A 156 15.65 20.28 -11.88
CA VAL A 156 15.81 20.75 -13.27
C VAL A 156 14.40 20.83 -13.89
N GLY A 157 13.96 22.02 -14.24
CA GLY A 157 12.54 22.28 -14.52
C GLY A 157 11.70 22.06 -13.26
N GLU A 158 10.61 21.37 -13.39
CA GLU A 158 9.70 21.00 -12.29
C GLU A 158 10.06 19.66 -11.63
N ARG A 159 11.04 18.94 -12.15
CA ARG A 159 11.43 17.62 -11.69
C ARG A 159 12.67 17.64 -10.80
N LYS A 160 12.76 16.68 -9.90
CA LYS A 160 13.94 16.42 -9.09
C LYS A 160 14.77 15.30 -9.70
N TYR A 161 16.09 15.40 -9.55
CA TYR A 161 17.07 14.44 -10.04
C TYR A 161 18.18 14.25 -9.03
N PHE A 162 18.91 13.15 -9.15
CA PHE A 162 20.24 13.00 -8.60
C PHE A 162 21.15 12.28 -9.60
N ILE A 163 22.44 12.36 -9.40
CA ILE A 163 23.44 11.70 -10.24
C ILE A 163 24.21 10.71 -9.40
N MET A 164 24.37 9.52 -9.95
CA MET A 164 25.15 8.46 -9.35
C MET A 164 26.18 7.94 -10.37
N SER A 165 27.37 7.55 -9.90
CA SER A 165 28.36 6.92 -10.75
C SER A 165 29.16 5.86 -9.99
N GLN A 166 29.55 4.82 -10.71
CA GLN A 166 30.36 3.70 -10.20
C GLN A 166 31.35 3.22 -11.25
N ARG A 167 32.40 2.53 -10.81
CA ARG A 167 33.37 1.88 -11.69
C ARG A 167 33.44 0.39 -11.39
N SER A 168 33.69 -0.42 -12.42
CA SER A 168 33.89 -1.87 -12.25
C SER A 168 35.09 -2.18 -11.34
N PRO A 169 35.07 -3.30 -10.59
CA PRO A 169 36.18 -3.67 -9.71
C PRO A 169 37.52 -3.80 -10.43
N ASP A 170 37.52 -4.25 -11.71
CA ASP A 170 38.72 -4.35 -12.55
C ASP A 170 39.17 -2.99 -13.13
N GLY A 171 38.41 -1.96 -12.88
CA GLY A 171 38.69 -0.58 -13.29
C GLY A 171 38.54 -0.30 -14.78
N LYS A 172 38.02 -1.24 -15.58
CA LYS A 172 37.93 -1.08 -17.05
C LYS A 172 36.69 -0.29 -17.48
N ILE A 173 35.58 -0.49 -16.78
CA ILE A 173 34.29 0.11 -17.15
C ILE A 173 33.85 1.09 -16.08
N GLY A 174 33.34 2.25 -16.48
CA GLY A 174 32.66 3.21 -15.63
C GLY A 174 31.24 3.46 -16.11
N VAL A 175 30.32 3.63 -15.18
CA VAL A 175 28.92 3.96 -15.46
C VAL A 175 28.51 5.18 -14.64
N LEU A 176 27.72 6.06 -15.26
CA LEU A 176 27.13 7.24 -14.64
C LEU A 176 25.68 7.34 -15.08
N ALA A 177 24.77 7.61 -14.16
CA ALA A 177 23.34 7.81 -14.45
C ALA A 177 22.82 9.12 -13.86
N LEU A 178 21.89 9.75 -14.58
CA LEU A 178 20.99 10.79 -14.10
C LEU A 178 19.64 10.13 -13.82
N ILE A 179 19.21 10.16 -12.57
CA ILE A 179 18.01 9.48 -12.08
C ILE A 179 16.92 10.50 -11.81
N ASP A 180 15.74 10.28 -12.38
CA ASP A 180 14.54 11.07 -12.14
C ASP A 180 13.89 10.63 -10.80
N GLN A 181 13.54 11.61 -9.96
CA GLN A 181 12.89 11.41 -8.68
C GLN A 181 11.44 11.93 -8.67
N THR A 182 10.76 11.89 -9.79
CA THR A 182 9.34 12.30 -9.89
C THR A 182 8.45 11.51 -8.93
N VAL A 183 8.84 10.28 -8.57
CA VAL A 183 8.16 9.47 -7.54
C VAL A 183 7.99 10.20 -6.22
N LEU A 184 8.96 11.00 -5.78
CA LEU A 184 8.86 11.75 -4.51
C LEU A 184 7.71 12.75 -4.51
N ASN A 185 7.46 13.41 -5.65
CA ASN A 185 6.34 14.34 -5.78
C ASN A 185 5.00 13.58 -5.80
N ARG A 186 4.94 12.42 -6.46
CA ARG A 186 3.74 11.57 -6.50
C ARG A 186 3.41 11.04 -5.11
N VAL A 187 4.38 10.52 -4.38
CA VAL A 187 4.22 10.07 -2.99
C VAL A 187 3.76 11.23 -2.10
N ALA A 188 4.42 12.39 -2.19
CA ALA A 188 4.03 13.55 -1.40
C ALA A 188 2.60 14.03 -1.71
N GLU A 189 2.18 14.02 -2.97
CA GLU A 189 0.83 14.40 -3.36
C GLU A 189 -0.19 13.37 -2.89
N HIS A 190 0.09 12.08 -3.11
CA HIS A 190 -0.75 10.98 -2.66
C HIS A 190 -0.96 11.05 -1.14
N GLN A 191 0.12 11.12 -0.36
CA GLN A 191 0.05 11.18 1.09
C GLN A 191 -0.66 12.45 1.63
N ARG A 192 -0.55 13.60 0.96
CA ARG A 192 -1.34 14.78 1.34
C ARG A 192 -2.84 14.54 1.24
N LYS A 193 -3.28 13.84 0.21
CA LYS A 193 -4.69 13.47 0.02
C LYS A 193 -5.10 12.42 1.03
N ASN A 194 -4.32 11.38 1.14
CA ASN A 194 -4.57 10.18 1.92
C ASN A 194 -4.63 10.45 3.43
N LEU A 195 -3.67 11.20 3.95
CA LEU A 195 -3.63 11.65 5.34
C LEU A 195 -4.54 12.89 5.60
N ARG A 196 -5.38 13.27 4.63
CA ARG A 196 -6.29 14.42 4.74
C ARG A 196 -5.58 15.73 5.11
N LEU A 197 -4.36 15.93 4.61
CA LEU A 197 -3.60 17.18 4.80
C LEU A 197 -4.03 18.29 3.83
N ILE A 198 -4.72 17.94 2.75
CA ILE A 198 -5.33 18.86 1.77
C ILE A 198 -6.76 18.41 1.47
N PRO A 199 -7.64 19.33 1.02
CA PRO A 199 -8.98 18.99 0.53
C PRO A 199 -8.91 17.92 -0.56
N TYR A 200 -9.77 16.90 -0.43
CA TYR A 200 -9.80 15.83 -1.38
C TYR A 200 -11.18 15.16 -1.39
N PRO A 201 -11.75 14.95 -2.58
CA PRO A 201 -11.29 15.39 -3.92
C PRO A 201 -11.44 16.91 -4.11
N LYS A 202 -10.62 17.52 -4.97
CA LYS A 202 -10.61 18.98 -5.20
C LYS A 202 -11.77 19.48 -6.04
N GLU A 203 -12.32 18.65 -6.92
CA GLU A 203 -13.28 19.02 -7.95
C GLU A 203 -14.41 17.99 -8.00
N GLY A 204 -15.63 18.46 -8.31
CA GLY A 204 -16.82 17.63 -8.46
C GLY A 204 -17.99 18.08 -7.60
N LYS A 205 -19.19 17.54 -7.88
CA LYS A 205 -20.40 17.77 -7.11
C LYS A 205 -20.56 16.70 -6.03
N PHE A 206 -19.81 16.81 -4.95
CA PHE A 206 -19.87 15.89 -3.80
C PHE A 206 -19.62 16.65 -2.50
N HIS A 207 -20.17 16.12 -1.42
CA HIS A 207 -19.93 16.59 -0.06
C HIS A 207 -18.86 15.76 0.63
N ILE A 208 -17.99 16.43 1.40
CA ILE A 208 -16.91 15.82 2.17
C ILE A 208 -17.21 16.02 3.65
N GLU A 209 -17.20 14.94 4.40
CA GLU A 209 -17.34 14.92 5.84
C GLU A 209 -16.08 14.42 6.52
N SER A 210 -15.73 15.00 7.66
CA SER A 210 -14.69 14.49 8.55
C SER A 210 -15.21 14.45 9.97
N VAL A 211 -14.70 13.52 10.79
CA VAL A 211 -15.19 13.23 12.14
C VAL A 211 -14.10 13.42 13.17
N HIS A 212 -14.43 13.95 14.32
CA HIS A 212 -13.49 14.13 15.43
C HIS A 212 -13.25 12.81 16.16
N ALA A 213 -11.98 12.46 16.34
CA ALA A 213 -11.56 11.21 16.95
C ALA A 213 -12.18 10.93 18.33
N ASP A 214 -12.39 11.97 19.13
CA ASP A 214 -12.68 11.83 20.56
C ASP A 214 -14.15 11.87 20.93
N THR A 215 -15.02 12.33 20.05
CA THR A 215 -16.38 12.71 20.47
C THR A 215 -17.47 12.13 19.58
N LEU A 216 -17.12 11.40 18.53
CA LEU A 216 -18.04 10.99 17.45
C LEU A 216 -18.82 12.19 16.87
N ARG A 217 -18.38 13.41 17.15
CA ARG A 217 -18.96 14.62 16.58
C ARG A 217 -18.27 14.91 15.27
N ASP A 218 -19.08 15.18 14.27
CA ASP A 218 -18.57 15.69 13.00
C ASP A 218 -17.76 16.95 13.28
N ILE A 219 -16.53 16.96 12.83
CA ILE A 219 -15.75 18.18 12.72
C ILE A 219 -15.59 18.50 11.26
N THR A 220 -15.78 19.75 10.99
CA THR A 220 -15.26 20.33 9.77
C THR A 220 -13.75 20.30 9.86
N VAL A 221 -13.11 19.25 9.32
CA VAL A 221 -11.70 19.40 8.96
C VAL A 221 -11.71 20.51 7.93
N LYS A 222 -10.99 21.59 8.18
CA LYS A 222 -10.85 22.70 7.24
C LYS A 222 -10.10 22.22 6.01
N THR A 223 -10.78 21.45 5.19
CA THR A 223 -10.33 21.02 3.87
C THR A 223 -10.55 22.11 2.83
N GLY A 224 -11.11 23.25 3.24
CA GLY A 224 -11.52 24.32 2.37
C GLY A 224 -12.97 24.21 1.87
N HIS A 225 -13.72 23.20 2.34
CA HIS A 225 -15.15 23.00 2.04
C HIS A 225 -15.93 22.81 3.32
N ASP A 226 -17.13 23.38 3.40
CA ASP A 226 -18.10 23.10 4.45
C ASP A 226 -18.76 21.75 4.16
N ASN A 227 -18.86 20.90 5.15
CA ASN A 227 -19.27 19.50 4.97
C ASN A 227 -20.75 19.26 5.27
N GLU A 228 -21.47 20.20 5.85
CA GLU A 228 -22.90 20.09 6.23
C GLU A 228 -23.29 18.74 6.90
N ASN A 229 -22.35 18.13 7.63
CA ASN A 229 -22.50 16.80 8.27
C ASN A 229 -22.87 15.66 7.31
N ALA A 230 -22.40 15.72 6.07
CA ALA A 230 -22.66 14.70 5.05
C ALA A 230 -21.38 13.94 4.67
N SER A 231 -21.49 12.63 4.38
CA SER A 231 -20.42 11.84 3.83
C SER A 231 -20.17 12.17 2.35
N HIS A 232 -19.07 11.70 1.77
CA HIS A 232 -18.73 11.94 0.37
C HIS A 232 -19.74 11.30 -0.57
N TYR A 233 -20.46 12.06 -1.38
CA TYR A 233 -21.40 11.54 -2.37
C TYR A 233 -21.61 12.49 -3.54
N TYR A 234 -22.17 11.99 -4.65
CA TYR A 234 -22.58 12.83 -5.78
C TYR A 234 -23.89 13.55 -5.48
N GLU A 235 -23.89 14.88 -5.54
CA GLU A 235 -25.06 15.73 -5.21
C GLU A 235 -26.27 15.52 -6.13
N ASN A 236 -26.08 15.03 -7.34
CA ASN A 236 -27.12 14.86 -8.36
C ASN A 236 -27.37 13.41 -8.75
N GLU A 237 -26.91 12.45 -7.92
CA GLU A 237 -27.14 11.02 -8.12
C GLU A 237 -27.87 10.41 -6.92
N ILE A 238 -28.67 9.38 -7.19
CA ILE A 238 -29.38 8.60 -6.17
C ILE A 238 -29.35 7.14 -6.53
N VAL A 239 -29.10 6.28 -5.54
CA VAL A 239 -29.26 4.84 -5.63
C VAL A 239 -30.66 4.49 -5.17
N VAL A 240 -31.39 3.67 -5.95
CA VAL A 240 -32.78 3.30 -5.68
C VAL A 240 -32.95 1.78 -5.82
N ARG A 241 -33.45 1.13 -4.79
CA ARG A 241 -33.93 -0.25 -4.85
C ARG A 241 -35.46 -0.27 -4.74
N PHE A 242 -36.11 -0.79 -5.78
CA PHE A 242 -37.56 -0.86 -5.82
C PHE A 242 -38.08 -2.04 -5.01
N ARG A 243 -39.22 -1.85 -4.35
CA ARG A 243 -39.82 -2.83 -3.45
C ARG A 243 -40.29 -4.11 -4.19
N ASP A 244 -40.89 -3.95 -5.34
CA ASP A 244 -41.47 -5.01 -6.14
C ASP A 244 -40.52 -5.60 -7.21
N GLY A 245 -39.22 -5.53 -6.97
CA GLY A 245 -38.20 -6.01 -7.89
C GLY A 245 -37.81 -4.98 -8.96
N HIS A 246 -37.76 -5.42 -10.23
CA HIS A 246 -37.31 -4.53 -11.31
C HIS A 246 -38.44 -3.74 -11.94
N PRO A 247 -38.35 -2.40 -12.04
CA PRO A 247 -39.30 -1.59 -12.78
C PRO A 247 -39.35 -2.03 -14.25
N ARG A 248 -40.56 -1.95 -14.85
CA ARG A 248 -40.73 -2.17 -16.29
C ARG A 248 -40.01 -1.09 -17.09
N SER A 249 -39.60 -1.41 -18.31
CA SER A 249 -38.91 -0.43 -19.19
C SER A 249 -39.71 0.86 -19.42
N SER A 250 -41.05 0.78 -19.44
CA SER A 250 -41.92 1.96 -19.52
C SER A 250 -41.81 2.83 -18.27
N GLN A 251 -41.74 2.24 -17.08
CA GLN A 251 -41.62 2.95 -15.82
C GLN A 251 -40.24 3.63 -15.72
N LEU A 252 -39.16 2.95 -16.13
CA LEU A 252 -37.82 3.55 -16.18
C LEU A 252 -37.77 4.74 -17.14
N LYS A 253 -38.47 4.67 -18.30
CA LYS A 253 -38.58 5.81 -19.22
C LYS A 253 -39.35 6.98 -18.60
N THR A 254 -40.44 6.72 -17.87
CA THR A 254 -41.19 7.74 -17.14
C THR A 254 -40.31 8.41 -16.08
N ILE A 255 -39.61 7.60 -15.27
CA ILE A 255 -38.68 8.14 -14.26
C ILE A 255 -37.62 9.01 -14.94
N SER A 256 -36.97 8.52 -15.99
CA SER A 256 -35.93 9.26 -16.68
C SER A 256 -36.40 10.60 -17.25
N ALA A 257 -37.62 10.65 -17.77
CA ALA A 257 -38.21 11.88 -18.25
C ALA A 257 -38.53 12.85 -17.10
N ASP A 258 -39.11 12.36 -16.01
CA ASP A 258 -39.51 13.19 -14.87
C ASP A 258 -38.36 13.88 -14.15
N ILE A 259 -37.20 13.19 -14.04
CA ILE A 259 -36.03 13.68 -13.32
C ILE A 259 -34.91 14.14 -14.26
N HIS A 260 -35.17 14.29 -15.53
CA HIS A 260 -34.20 14.65 -16.57
C HIS A 260 -32.90 13.82 -16.49
N CYS A 261 -33.08 12.50 -16.42
CA CYS A 261 -32.00 11.54 -16.29
C CYS A 261 -31.72 10.88 -17.65
N ALA A 262 -30.46 10.70 -17.99
CA ALA A 262 -30.06 9.76 -19.02
C ALA A 262 -30.48 8.33 -18.61
N ALA A 263 -30.17 7.30 -19.41
CA ALA A 263 -30.50 5.92 -19.05
C ALA A 263 -29.93 5.56 -17.68
N PRO A 264 -30.73 5.07 -16.72
CA PRO A 264 -30.25 4.69 -15.41
C PRO A 264 -29.30 3.49 -15.50
N ARG A 265 -28.27 3.47 -14.66
CA ARG A 265 -27.36 2.32 -14.53
C ARG A 265 -27.98 1.30 -13.57
N LYS A 266 -27.97 0.04 -13.96
CA LYS A 266 -28.48 -1.07 -13.13
C LYS A 266 -27.32 -1.92 -12.64
N LEU A 267 -27.32 -2.24 -11.34
CA LEU A 267 -26.44 -3.26 -10.75
C LEU A 267 -27.22 -4.10 -9.74
N GLY A 268 -27.24 -5.41 -9.96
CA GLY A 268 -28.02 -6.33 -9.13
C GLY A 268 -29.51 -5.94 -9.09
N TYR A 269 -30.02 -5.65 -7.90
CA TYR A 269 -31.41 -5.24 -7.66
C TYR A 269 -31.61 -3.72 -7.66
N SER A 270 -30.56 -2.91 -7.73
CA SER A 270 -30.60 -1.47 -7.57
C SER A 270 -30.35 -0.74 -8.87
N TYR A 271 -30.76 0.52 -8.91
CA TYR A 271 -30.59 1.44 -10.02
C TYR A 271 -29.95 2.74 -9.55
N ILE A 272 -29.03 3.30 -10.33
CA ILE A 272 -28.47 4.61 -10.11
C ILE A 272 -29.04 5.56 -11.15
N PHE A 273 -29.66 6.62 -10.67
CA PHE A 273 -30.21 7.69 -11.49
C PHE A 273 -29.36 8.95 -11.31
N ARG A 274 -28.99 9.60 -12.42
CA ARG A 274 -28.29 10.89 -12.43
C ARG A 274 -29.19 11.94 -13.08
N SER A 275 -29.60 12.95 -12.32
CA SER A 275 -30.33 14.09 -12.84
C SER A 275 -29.41 15.19 -13.35
N SER A 276 -29.83 15.91 -14.39
CA SER A 276 -29.11 17.10 -14.87
C SER A 276 -29.35 18.37 -14.02
N ASP A 277 -30.46 18.41 -13.27
CA ASP A 277 -30.96 19.60 -12.61
C ASP A 277 -31.52 19.41 -11.20
N MET A 278 -31.70 18.17 -10.73
CA MET A 278 -32.18 17.87 -9.38
C MET A 278 -31.02 17.48 -8.46
N THR A 279 -31.06 17.96 -7.23
CA THR A 279 -30.17 17.54 -6.15
C THR A 279 -30.60 16.18 -5.58
N TYR A 280 -29.71 15.51 -4.84
CA TYR A 280 -30.02 14.25 -4.13
C TYR A 280 -31.29 14.39 -3.26
N SER A 281 -31.43 15.46 -2.51
CA SER A 281 -32.61 15.70 -1.66
C SER A 281 -33.92 15.78 -2.45
N GLN A 282 -33.89 16.43 -3.61
CA GLN A 282 -35.05 16.50 -4.52
C GLN A 282 -35.36 15.16 -5.16
N LEU A 283 -34.33 14.41 -5.59
CA LEU A 283 -34.45 13.05 -6.10
C LEU A 283 -35.03 12.11 -5.05
N LYS A 284 -34.53 12.15 -3.81
CA LYS A 284 -35.04 11.36 -2.68
C LYS A 284 -36.53 11.64 -2.45
N THR A 285 -36.91 12.89 -2.45
CA THR A 285 -38.32 13.31 -2.29
C THR A 285 -39.19 12.77 -3.44
N TYR A 286 -38.72 12.91 -4.69
CA TYR A 286 -39.42 12.38 -5.87
C TYR A 286 -39.66 10.86 -5.77
N PHE A 287 -38.62 10.09 -5.48
CA PHE A 287 -38.73 8.63 -5.39
C PHE A 287 -39.61 8.22 -4.22
N TYR A 288 -39.46 8.84 -3.05
CA TYR A 288 -40.26 8.53 -1.87
C TYR A 288 -41.76 8.67 -2.11
N TYR A 289 -42.20 9.79 -2.65
CA TYR A 289 -43.63 10.05 -2.86
C TYR A 289 -44.23 9.36 -4.09
N LYS A 290 -43.47 9.18 -5.15
CA LYS A 290 -44.03 8.69 -6.42
C LYS A 290 -43.83 7.20 -6.65
N TRP A 291 -42.76 6.61 -6.09
CA TRP A 291 -42.35 5.22 -6.38
C TRP A 291 -42.26 4.32 -5.15
N GLN A 292 -42.29 4.85 -3.94
CA GLN A 292 -42.20 4.13 -2.66
C GLN A 292 -41.17 3.01 -2.67
N PRO A 293 -39.89 3.28 -2.92
CA PRO A 293 -38.85 2.29 -3.05
C PRO A 293 -38.63 1.50 -1.75
N LEU A 294 -37.91 0.41 -1.82
CA LEU A 294 -37.47 -0.32 -0.64
C LEU A 294 -36.49 0.54 0.17
N TYR A 295 -35.50 1.11 -0.52
CA TYR A 295 -34.65 2.17 0.02
C TYR A 295 -34.16 3.12 -1.08
N THR A 296 -33.72 4.30 -0.65
CA THR A 296 -32.92 5.24 -1.45
C THR A 296 -31.74 5.71 -0.63
N GLU A 297 -30.58 5.85 -1.25
CA GLU A 297 -29.39 6.39 -0.59
C GLU A 297 -28.58 7.27 -1.55
N PRO A 298 -27.71 8.16 -1.04
CA PRO A 298 -26.76 8.87 -1.89
C PRO A 298 -25.84 7.89 -2.62
N HIS A 299 -25.35 8.29 -3.79
CA HIS A 299 -24.29 7.55 -4.46
C HIS A 299 -22.96 7.98 -3.88
N TYR A 300 -22.50 7.23 -2.84
CA TYR A 300 -21.31 7.54 -2.05
C TYR A 300 -20.01 7.37 -2.81
N MET A 301 -18.97 8.06 -2.35
CA MET A 301 -17.58 7.96 -2.81
C MET A 301 -16.69 7.35 -1.74
N TYR A 302 -15.75 6.49 -2.14
CA TYR A 302 -14.78 5.80 -1.27
C TYR A 302 -13.37 6.25 -1.60
N LEU A 303 -12.49 6.35 -0.60
CA LEU A 303 -11.14 6.91 -0.67
C LEU A 303 -10.11 5.97 -0.03
N THR A 304 -8.79 6.11 -0.33
CA THR A 304 -7.67 5.24 0.12
C THR A 304 -7.09 5.56 1.50
N ASN A 305 -6.43 4.62 2.17
CA ASN A 305 -5.96 4.70 3.59
C ASN A 305 -4.61 3.97 3.87
N ASP A 306 -3.57 4.50 4.62
CA ASP A 306 -2.18 3.97 4.79
C ASP A 306 -1.35 4.27 6.07
N ALA A 307 -0.39 3.39 6.63
CA ALA A 307 0.64 3.60 7.73
C ALA A 307 1.76 2.56 8.10
N GLU A 308 2.71 2.76 9.02
CA GLU A 308 4.03 2.11 9.30
C GLU A 308 4.26 1.18 10.53
N GLY A 309 5.38 0.33 10.62
CA GLY A 309 6.21 -0.05 11.75
C GLY A 309 7.00 -1.37 11.83
N GLU A 310 8.03 -1.65 12.60
CA GLU A 310 9.09 -2.70 12.59
C GLU A 310 8.99 -3.87 13.60
N ASN A 311 9.58 -5.11 13.40
CA ASN A 311 10.80 -5.72 13.92
C ASN A 311 10.96 -7.27 13.86
N THR A 312 12.14 -7.82 14.16
CA THR A 312 12.97 -8.94 13.74
C THR A 312 12.81 -10.31 14.41
N ALA A 313 13.12 -11.43 13.68
CA ALA A 313 13.81 -12.66 14.11
C ALA A 313 14.03 -13.66 12.95
N GLU A 314 15.06 -14.53 13.08
CA GLU A 314 15.72 -15.34 12.05
C GLU A 314 14.82 -16.38 11.39
N VAL A 315 14.72 -16.34 10.04
CA VAL A 315 14.19 -17.40 9.20
C VAL A 315 14.43 -17.10 7.72
N VAL A 316 13.67 -17.62 6.75
CA VAL A 316 13.91 -17.43 5.31
C VAL A 316 14.16 -15.95 4.99
N THR A 317 15.43 -15.62 4.76
CA THR A 317 15.81 -14.26 4.35
C THR A 317 15.89 -14.27 2.83
N PRO A 318 14.94 -13.66 2.13
CA PRO A 318 15.00 -13.54 0.68
C PRO A 318 16.15 -12.62 0.25
N ASN A 319 16.59 -12.79 -0.98
CA ASN A 319 17.70 -12.00 -1.53
C ASN A 319 17.25 -10.67 -2.16
N ASP A 320 16.00 -10.27 -1.96
CA ASP A 320 15.41 -9.05 -2.48
C ASP A 320 16.11 -7.84 -1.86
N LEU A 321 16.49 -6.91 -2.73
CA LEU A 321 17.44 -5.84 -2.42
C LEU A 321 17.01 -4.97 -1.22
N LEU A 322 15.70 -4.73 -1.10
CA LEU A 322 15.12 -3.83 -0.11
C LEU A 322 14.62 -4.55 1.15
N PHE A 323 14.59 -5.89 1.15
CA PHE A 323 14.03 -6.69 2.24
C PHE A 323 14.68 -6.38 3.59
N SER A 324 15.99 -6.65 3.72
CA SER A 324 16.66 -6.61 5.04
C SER A 324 16.76 -5.21 5.66
N ALA A 325 16.70 -4.15 4.85
CA ALA A 325 16.93 -2.79 5.32
C ALA A 325 15.66 -1.92 5.36
N TYR A 326 14.59 -2.35 4.67
CA TYR A 326 13.42 -1.49 4.47
C TYR A 326 12.07 -2.20 4.64
N GLN A 327 12.02 -3.54 4.69
CA GLN A 327 10.78 -4.29 4.91
C GLN A 327 10.71 -4.89 6.31
N TRP A 328 10.72 -4.03 7.32
CA TRP A 328 10.56 -4.38 8.71
C TRP A 328 9.21 -5.05 9.04
N ASN A 329 8.17 -4.72 8.24
CA ASN A 329 6.80 -5.22 8.37
C ASN A 329 6.71 -6.75 8.26
N LEU A 330 7.52 -7.39 7.42
CA LEU A 330 7.46 -8.83 7.19
C LEU A 330 7.97 -9.65 8.39
N PRO A 331 9.13 -9.33 9.02
CA PRO A 331 9.53 -9.93 10.29
C PRO A 331 8.53 -9.64 11.42
N ALA A 332 7.96 -8.43 11.50
CA ALA A 332 7.05 -8.02 12.59
C ALA A 332 5.78 -8.89 12.71
N ILE A 333 5.38 -9.55 11.62
CA ILE A 333 4.23 -10.47 11.58
C ILE A 333 4.65 -11.92 11.30
N GLU A 334 5.92 -12.27 11.60
CA GLU A 334 6.47 -13.63 11.47
C GLU A 334 6.37 -14.23 10.06
N THR A 335 6.39 -13.38 9.01
CA THR A 335 6.26 -13.81 7.60
C THR A 335 7.35 -14.80 7.22
N SER A 336 8.59 -14.49 7.57
CA SER A 336 9.75 -15.34 7.26
C SER A 336 9.68 -16.74 7.89
N ARG A 337 9.07 -16.88 9.06
CA ARG A 337 8.78 -18.18 9.67
C ARG A 337 7.56 -18.85 9.02
N GLY A 338 6.55 -18.05 8.68
CA GLY A 338 5.35 -18.52 8.00
C GLY A 338 5.64 -19.17 6.64
N TRP A 339 6.65 -18.68 5.92
CA TRP A 339 7.08 -19.26 4.63
C TRP A 339 7.60 -20.71 4.72
N ASN A 340 7.93 -21.19 5.91
CA ASN A 340 8.24 -22.62 6.13
C ASN A 340 6.98 -23.49 6.12
N LEU A 341 5.80 -22.90 6.32
CA LEU A 341 4.52 -23.59 6.34
C LEU A 341 3.74 -23.41 5.04
N SER A 342 3.71 -22.17 4.52
CA SER A 342 3.05 -21.84 3.24
C SER A 342 3.75 -20.68 2.56
N LYS A 343 4.02 -20.84 1.27
CA LYS A 343 4.46 -19.77 0.36
C LYS A 343 3.33 -19.30 -0.58
N GLY A 344 2.11 -19.78 -0.36
CA GLY A 344 1.00 -19.55 -1.25
C GLY A 344 0.91 -20.57 -2.38
N SER A 345 -0.14 -20.45 -3.21
CA SER A 345 -0.41 -21.33 -4.36
C SER A 345 -0.97 -20.53 -5.52
N ASN A 346 -0.53 -20.82 -6.72
CA ASN A 346 -1.08 -20.20 -7.95
C ASN A 346 -2.55 -20.56 -8.24
N LYS A 347 -3.14 -21.47 -7.44
CA LYS A 347 -4.56 -21.81 -7.48
C LYS A 347 -5.41 -20.88 -6.61
N VAL A 348 -4.80 -20.09 -5.74
CA VAL A 348 -5.48 -19.14 -4.87
C VAL A 348 -5.26 -17.74 -5.42
N THR A 349 -6.37 -17.04 -5.67
CA THR A 349 -6.38 -15.69 -6.22
C THR A 349 -6.79 -14.70 -5.14
N VAL A 350 -5.99 -13.65 -4.95
CA VAL A 350 -6.29 -12.49 -4.12
C VAL A 350 -6.63 -11.32 -5.04
N ALA A 351 -7.85 -10.83 -4.99
CA ALA A 351 -8.24 -9.65 -5.74
C ALA A 351 -7.87 -8.37 -4.99
N VAL A 352 -7.36 -7.38 -5.73
CA VAL A 352 -7.06 -6.04 -5.24
C VAL A 352 -8.03 -5.08 -5.91
N VAL A 353 -9.04 -4.63 -5.17
CA VAL A 353 -10.09 -3.71 -5.62
C VAL A 353 -9.65 -2.29 -5.24
N ASP A 354 -9.03 -1.57 -6.20
CA ASP A 354 -8.24 -0.37 -5.94
C ASP A 354 -8.09 0.56 -7.18
N THR A 355 -7.01 1.33 -7.29
CA THR A 355 -6.70 2.24 -8.42
C THR A 355 -6.19 1.54 -9.68
N GLY A 356 -6.02 0.22 -9.67
CA GLY A 356 -5.41 -0.56 -10.73
C GLY A 356 -4.00 -1.05 -10.38
N VAL A 357 -3.21 -1.43 -11.38
CA VAL A 357 -1.84 -1.93 -11.20
C VAL A 357 -0.96 -1.57 -12.39
N GLN A 358 0.32 -1.27 -12.16
CA GLN A 358 1.31 -1.24 -13.24
C GLN A 358 1.69 -2.68 -13.61
N ALA A 359 1.08 -3.21 -14.67
CA ALA A 359 1.18 -4.64 -15.03
C ALA A 359 2.57 -5.06 -15.52
N ASP A 360 3.38 -4.14 -16.00
CA ASP A 360 4.75 -4.36 -16.47
C ASP A 360 5.83 -4.05 -15.42
N HIS A 361 5.43 -3.78 -14.16
CA HIS A 361 6.39 -3.60 -13.07
C HIS A 361 7.27 -4.84 -12.93
N PRO A 362 8.63 -4.71 -12.91
CA PRO A 362 9.56 -5.85 -12.90
C PRO A 362 9.26 -6.84 -11.76
N ASP A 363 8.96 -6.33 -10.58
CA ASP A 363 8.71 -7.09 -9.36
C ASP A 363 7.28 -7.68 -9.23
N LEU A 364 6.40 -7.40 -10.19
CA LEU A 364 5.04 -7.97 -10.28
C LEU A 364 4.86 -8.90 -11.48
N LYS A 365 5.91 -9.05 -12.30
CA LYS A 365 5.85 -9.79 -13.55
C LYS A 365 5.52 -11.26 -13.33
N GLY A 366 4.40 -11.71 -13.94
CA GLY A 366 3.93 -13.09 -13.84
C GLY A 366 3.09 -13.39 -12.57
N GLN A 367 2.94 -12.44 -11.65
CA GLN A 367 2.05 -12.57 -10.49
C GLN A 367 0.61 -12.18 -10.80
N LEU A 368 0.42 -11.30 -11.78
CA LEU A 368 -0.88 -10.70 -12.10
C LEU A 368 -1.69 -11.57 -13.06
N LEU A 369 -2.99 -11.68 -12.79
CA LEU A 369 -3.99 -12.18 -13.72
C LEU A 369 -4.57 -11.04 -14.57
N PRO A 370 -5.23 -11.34 -15.71
CA PRO A 370 -6.02 -10.35 -16.42
C PRO A 370 -7.10 -9.76 -15.49
N GLY A 371 -7.06 -8.46 -15.29
CA GLY A 371 -7.93 -7.77 -14.36
C GLY A 371 -9.12 -7.09 -15.02
N TYR A 372 -9.82 -6.25 -14.25
CA TYR A 372 -11.02 -5.53 -14.67
C TYR A 372 -10.90 -4.03 -14.38
N ASN A 373 -11.52 -3.22 -15.24
CA ASN A 373 -11.60 -1.78 -15.08
C ASN A 373 -13.07 -1.32 -15.06
N ALA A 374 -13.60 -1.05 -13.85
CA ALA A 374 -14.96 -0.55 -13.66
C ALA A 374 -15.11 0.95 -14.00
N ILE A 375 -14.00 1.69 -14.08
CA ILE A 375 -14.00 3.12 -14.43
C ILE A 375 -14.13 3.29 -15.95
N THR A 376 -13.40 2.48 -16.72
CA THR A 376 -13.45 2.48 -18.19
C THR A 376 -13.65 1.05 -18.66
N PRO A 377 -14.91 0.59 -18.82
CA PRO A 377 -15.21 -0.75 -19.31
C PRO A 377 -14.49 -1.02 -20.65
N LYS A 378 -13.84 -2.17 -20.79
CA LYS A 378 -12.95 -2.59 -21.88
C LYS A 378 -11.53 -1.99 -21.85
N GLY A 379 -11.23 -1.04 -20.95
CA GLY A 379 -9.86 -0.61 -20.65
C GLY A 379 -9.11 -1.63 -19.82
N LYS A 380 -7.78 -1.55 -19.81
CA LYS A 380 -6.96 -2.30 -18.85
C LYS A 380 -7.09 -1.67 -17.46
N PRO A 381 -6.89 -2.42 -16.39
CA PRO A 381 -6.86 -1.88 -15.03
C PRO A 381 -5.49 -1.24 -14.72
N ASP A 382 -5.00 -0.39 -15.63
CA ASP A 382 -3.73 0.30 -15.45
C ASP A 382 -3.84 1.32 -14.32
N ASP A 383 -2.83 1.35 -13.44
CA ASP A 383 -2.76 2.26 -12.32
C ASP A 383 -2.27 3.64 -12.78
N ASP A 384 -2.97 4.68 -12.40
CA ASP A 384 -2.66 6.08 -12.70
C ASP A 384 -2.40 6.92 -11.43
N VAL A 385 -2.46 6.26 -10.25
CA VAL A 385 -2.23 6.86 -8.93
C VAL A 385 -0.97 6.28 -8.25
N GLY A 386 -0.79 4.95 -8.31
CA GLY A 386 0.30 4.19 -7.69
C GLY A 386 -0.10 3.40 -6.45
N HIS A 387 -1.29 3.65 -5.90
CA HIS A 387 -1.77 3.04 -4.69
C HIS A 387 -2.06 1.53 -4.88
N GLY A 388 -2.83 1.15 -5.88
CA GLY A 388 -3.11 -0.26 -6.15
C GLY A 388 -1.86 -1.06 -6.53
N THR A 389 -0.90 -0.44 -7.23
CA THR A 389 0.42 -1.05 -7.51
C THR A 389 1.17 -1.33 -6.21
N HIS A 390 1.11 -0.41 -5.24
CA HIS A 390 1.76 -0.57 -3.94
C HIS A 390 1.10 -1.70 -3.13
N VAL A 391 -0.23 -1.72 -3.06
CA VAL A 391 -1.01 -2.78 -2.40
C VAL A 391 -0.72 -4.16 -3.01
N CYS A 392 -0.65 -4.26 -4.34
CA CYS A 392 -0.29 -5.51 -5.04
C CYS A 392 1.11 -6.01 -4.62
N GLY A 393 2.08 -5.11 -4.46
CA GLY A 393 3.44 -5.47 -4.06
C GLY A 393 3.52 -6.04 -2.65
N ILE A 394 2.75 -5.50 -1.69
CA ILE A 394 2.66 -6.04 -0.32
C ILE A 394 2.15 -7.49 -0.36
N ILE A 395 1.12 -7.75 -1.16
CA ILE A 395 0.52 -9.09 -1.26
C ILE A 395 1.48 -10.06 -1.92
N GLY A 396 2.09 -9.70 -3.06
CA GLY A 396 2.80 -10.69 -3.86
C GLY A 396 3.80 -10.13 -4.86
N ALA A 397 4.62 -9.12 -4.49
CA ALA A 397 5.85 -8.86 -5.22
C ALA A 397 6.70 -10.13 -5.30
N LEU A 398 7.48 -10.29 -6.37
CA LEU A 398 8.32 -11.48 -6.58
C LEU A 398 9.33 -11.60 -5.46
N VAL A 399 9.36 -12.76 -4.82
CA VAL A 399 10.26 -13.03 -3.70
C VAL A 399 11.48 -13.80 -4.19
N ASN A 400 12.64 -13.46 -3.67
CA ASN A 400 13.93 -14.12 -3.95
C ASN A 400 14.39 -13.95 -5.41
N ASN A 401 14.12 -12.77 -6.01
CA ASN A 401 14.49 -12.43 -7.37
C ASN A 401 15.71 -11.49 -7.48
N SER A 402 16.34 -11.14 -6.35
CA SER A 402 17.46 -10.18 -6.24
C SER A 402 17.10 -8.76 -6.66
N GLU A 403 15.82 -8.42 -6.66
CA GLU A 403 15.28 -7.12 -7.05
C GLU A 403 14.28 -6.61 -6.00
N GLY A 404 14.15 -5.32 -5.82
CA GLY A 404 13.10 -4.64 -5.08
C GLY A 404 12.74 -5.21 -3.72
N VAL A 405 11.46 -5.49 -3.56
CA VAL A 405 10.80 -5.90 -2.31
C VAL A 405 10.27 -7.34 -2.38
N ALA A 406 10.17 -8.00 -1.24
CA ALA A 406 9.49 -9.28 -1.13
C ALA A 406 7.99 -9.08 -0.84
N GLY A 407 7.11 -9.73 -1.58
CA GLY A 407 5.69 -9.87 -1.22
C GLY A 407 5.49 -10.93 -0.13
N ILE A 408 4.38 -10.87 0.58
CA ILE A 408 4.05 -11.85 1.63
C ILE A 408 3.81 -13.24 1.02
N SER A 409 3.15 -13.30 -0.13
CA SER A 409 2.92 -14.54 -0.85
C SER A 409 3.83 -14.66 -2.07
N TRP A 410 4.52 -15.79 -2.20
CA TRP A 410 5.38 -16.09 -3.35
C TRP A 410 4.57 -16.50 -4.59
N TYR A 411 3.42 -17.16 -4.41
CA TYR A 411 2.75 -17.88 -5.50
C TYR A 411 1.27 -17.56 -5.68
N ASN A 412 0.60 -16.92 -4.71
CA ASN A 412 -0.79 -16.52 -4.91
C ASN A 412 -0.88 -15.56 -6.09
N LYS A 413 -1.90 -15.73 -6.92
CA LYS A 413 -2.15 -14.81 -8.03
C LYS A 413 -2.90 -13.59 -7.56
N ILE A 414 -2.55 -12.44 -8.12
CA ILE A 414 -3.20 -11.18 -7.87
C ILE A 414 -4.16 -10.88 -9.02
N LEU A 415 -5.41 -10.55 -8.70
CA LEU A 415 -6.44 -10.14 -9.65
C LEU A 415 -6.72 -8.64 -9.48
N PRO A 416 -6.11 -7.77 -10.31
CA PRO A 416 -6.31 -6.34 -10.18
C PRO A 416 -7.68 -5.90 -10.69
N VAL A 417 -8.40 -5.12 -9.87
CA VAL A 417 -9.73 -4.59 -10.20
C VAL A 417 -9.74 -3.09 -9.94
N LYS A 418 -9.68 -2.31 -11.02
CA LYS A 418 -9.67 -0.85 -10.95
C LYS A 418 -11.09 -0.31 -10.75
N VAL A 419 -11.35 0.21 -9.56
CA VAL A 419 -12.62 0.83 -9.16
C VAL A 419 -12.48 2.31 -8.78
N LEU A 420 -11.24 2.77 -8.64
CA LEU A 420 -10.89 4.16 -8.34
C LEU A 420 -10.22 4.80 -9.57
N ASP A 421 -10.55 6.04 -9.85
CA ASP A 421 -10.06 6.80 -11.00
C ASP A 421 -8.67 7.44 -10.75
N SER A 422 -8.20 8.29 -11.67
CA SER A 422 -6.91 8.98 -11.59
C SER A 422 -6.84 10.01 -10.44
N SER A 423 -7.96 10.37 -9.84
CA SER A 423 -7.99 11.15 -8.62
C SER A 423 -7.84 10.27 -7.37
N GLY A 424 -7.90 8.95 -7.48
CA GLY A 424 -7.94 7.97 -6.39
C GLY A 424 -9.32 7.86 -5.75
N ALA A 425 -10.38 8.28 -6.46
CA ALA A 425 -11.75 8.23 -5.98
C ALA A 425 -12.60 7.30 -6.83
N GLY A 426 -13.56 6.62 -6.20
CA GLY A 426 -14.53 5.76 -6.85
C GLY A 426 -15.92 5.95 -6.27
N THR A 427 -16.91 5.42 -6.97
CA THR A 427 -18.31 5.47 -6.54
C THR A 427 -18.71 4.18 -5.85
N THR A 428 -19.79 4.21 -5.08
CA THR A 428 -20.40 2.97 -4.53
C THR A 428 -20.64 1.94 -5.64
N TYR A 429 -21.05 2.41 -6.83
CA TYR A 429 -21.30 1.54 -7.98
C TYR A 429 -20.01 0.86 -8.46
N SER A 430 -18.94 1.60 -8.73
CA SER A 430 -17.69 1.02 -9.23
C SER A 430 -17.08 0.04 -8.23
N VAL A 431 -17.16 0.35 -6.92
CA VAL A 431 -16.68 -0.54 -5.86
C VAL A 431 -17.52 -1.81 -5.77
N ALA A 432 -18.86 -1.68 -5.74
CA ALA A 432 -19.76 -2.83 -5.71
C ALA A 432 -19.64 -3.72 -6.95
N GLU A 433 -19.53 -3.12 -8.14
CA GLU A 433 -19.28 -3.83 -9.41
C GLU A 433 -17.96 -4.59 -9.37
N GLY A 434 -16.88 -3.96 -8.88
CA GLY A 434 -15.58 -4.59 -8.76
C GLY A 434 -15.57 -5.78 -7.80
N ILE A 435 -16.27 -5.68 -6.66
CA ILE A 435 -16.40 -6.78 -5.68
C ILE A 435 -17.15 -7.97 -6.30
N ILE A 436 -18.29 -7.71 -6.94
CA ILE A 436 -19.09 -8.76 -7.61
C ILE A 436 -18.26 -9.40 -8.73
N TRP A 437 -17.61 -8.59 -9.55
CA TRP A 437 -16.78 -9.08 -10.64
C TRP A 437 -15.62 -9.96 -10.14
N ALA A 438 -14.92 -9.54 -9.07
CA ALA A 438 -13.82 -10.30 -8.48
C ALA A 438 -14.29 -11.67 -7.95
N ALA A 439 -15.45 -11.69 -7.27
CA ALA A 439 -16.04 -12.93 -6.77
C ALA A 439 -16.43 -13.89 -7.92
N ASP A 440 -17.02 -13.38 -8.99
CA ASP A 440 -17.42 -14.17 -10.16
C ASP A 440 -16.22 -14.67 -10.99
N HIS A 441 -15.03 -14.04 -10.83
CA HIS A 441 -13.79 -14.41 -11.51
C HIS A 441 -12.81 -15.20 -10.61
N GLY A 442 -13.32 -15.82 -9.55
CA GLY A 442 -12.61 -16.82 -8.78
C GLY A 442 -11.68 -16.28 -7.70
N ALA A 443 -11.83 -15.02 -7.29
CA ALA A 443 -11.15 -14.52 -6.12
C ALA A 443 -11.54 -15.34 -4.88
N LYS A 444 -10.56 -15.74 -4.08
CA LYS A 444 -10.76 -16.38 -2.78
C LYS A 444 -10.63 -15.38 -1.63
N VAL A 445 -9.95 -14.29 -1.87
CA VAL A 445 -9.80 -13.16 -0.97
C VAL A 445 -9.97 -11.88 -1.78
N ILE A 446 -10.63 -10.89 -1.22
CA ILE A 446 -10.75 -9.52 -1.79
C ILE A 446 -10.17 -8.54 -0.77
N ASN A 447 -9.13 -7.79 -1.18
CA ASN A 447 -8.60 -6.67 -0.43
C ASN A 447 -9.26 -5.37 -0.85
N LEU A 448 -9.73 -4.60 0.13
CA LEU A 448 -10.44 -3.32 0.01
C LEU A 448 -9.67 -2.25 0.78
N SER A 449 -8.62 -1.70 0.15
CA SER A 449 -7.82 -0.61 0.72
C SER A 449 -8.46 0.76 0.50
N LEU A 450 -9.76 0.88 0.80
CA LEU A 450 -10.62 2.05 0.54
C LEU A 450 -11.77 2.10 1.55
N GLY A 451 -12.39 3.26 1.72
CA GLY A 451 -13.54 3.36 2.62
C GLY A 451 -14.29 4.69 2.60
N ASN A 452 -15.43 4.71 3.29
CA ASN A 452 -16.29 5.85 3.54
C ASN A 452 -17.02 5.66 4.90
N TYR A 453 -17.59 6.72 5.47
CA TYR A 453 -18.33 6.67 6.73
C TYR A 453 -19.85 6.45 6.55
N ALA A 454 -20.31 6.33 5.33
CA ALA A 454 -21.70 6.04 5.04
C ALA A 454 -21.97 4.54 5.02
N ASP A 455 -22.97 4.10 5.77
CA ASP A 455 -23.52 2.75 5.69
C ASP A 455 -24.40 2.63 4.43
N SER A 456 -23.88 2.02 3.38
CA SER A 456 -24.56 1.83 2.11
C SER A 456 -25.12 0.41 1.99
N GLN A 457 -26.43 0.27 1.95
CA GLN A 457 -27.08 -1.02 1.73
C GLN A 457 -26.72 -1.62 0.37
N PHE A 458 -26.51 -0.76 -0.63
CA PHE A 458 -26.10 -1.19 -1.96
C PHE A 458 -24.69 -1.81 -1.98
N LEU A 459 -23.75 -1.23 -1.24
CA LEU A 459 -22.42 -1.83 -1.06
C LEU A 459 -22.51 -3.11 -0.23
N HIS A 460 -23.30 -3.10 0.86
CA HIS A 460 -23.48 -4.25 1.73
C HIS A 460 -24.08 -5.46 0.97
N ASP A 461 -25.00 -5.22 0.04
CA ASP A 461 -25.53 -6.28 -0.85
C ASP A 461 -24.40 -6.89 -1.72
N ALA A 462 -23.43 -6.10 -2.19
CA ALA A 462 -22.28 -6.62 -2.95
C ALA A 462 -21.27 -7.37 -2.06
N ILE A 463 -21.06 -6.90 -0.84
CA ILE A 463 -20.26 -7.59 0.19
C ILE A 463 -20.85 -8.97 0.50
N LYS A 464 -22.16 -9.04 0.79
CA LYS A 464 -22.87 -10.30 1.03
C LYS A 464 -22.79 -11.24 -0.16
N TYR A 465 -22.94 -10.70 -1.37
CA TYR A 465 -22.82 -11.48 -2.61
C TYR A 465 -21.49 -12.22 -2.70
N ALA A 466 -20.39 -11.57 -2.37
CA ALA A 466 -19.05 -12.17 -2.36
C ALA A 466 -18.88 -13.13 -1.17
N TYR A 467 -19.33 -12.74 0.02
CA TYR A 467 -19.25 -13.54 1.24
C TYR A 467 -20.00 -14.89 1.09
N ASP A 468 -21.22 -14.87 0.54
CA ASP A 468 -22.03 -16.06 0.29
C ASP A 468 -21.43 -17.01 -0.76
N ARG A 469 -20.43 -16.53 -1.52
CA ARG A 469 -19.63 -17.32 -2.48
C ARG A 469 -18.29 -17.79 -1.91
N ASP A 470 -18.19 -17.80 -0.60
CA ASP A 470 -16.99 -18.24 0.10
C ASP A 470 -15.75 -17.38 -0.21
N VAL A 471 -15.95 -16.09 -0.47
CA VAL A 471 -14.86 -15.11 -0.60
C VAL A 471 -14.63 -14.42 0.73
N LEU A 472 -13.40 -14.37 1.20
CA LEU A 472 -13.04 -13.59 2.38
C LEU A 472 -12.76 -12.15 1.98
N LEU A 473 -13.45 -11.20 2.63
CA LEU A 473 -13.26 -9.77 2.38
C LEU A 473 -12.43 -9.16 3.52
N VAL A 474 -11.42 -8.38 3.16
CA VAL A 474 -10.52 -7.70 4.10
C VAL A 474 -10.54 -6.21 3.77
N SER A 475 -10.71 -5.35 4.76
CA SER A 475 -10.79 -3.91 4.54
C SER A 475 -10.03 -3.08 5.55
N ALA A 476 -9.45 -1.99 5.06
CA ALA A 476 -8.80 -0.96 5.83
C ALA A 476 -9.81 -0.16 6.68
N SER A 477 -9.49 0.12 7.95
CA SER A 477 -10.39 0.79 8.89
C SER A 477 -10.54 2.30 8.65
N GLY A 478 -9.56 2.96 8.01
CA GLY A 478 -9.53 4.40 7.75
C GLY A 478 -8.46 5.16 8.52
N ASN A 479 -8.15 6.42 8.11
CA ASN A 479 -6.99 7.20 8.59
C ASN A 479 -7.36 8.53 9.25
N ASP A 480 -8.55 8.63 9.80
CA ASP A 480 -9.04 9.86 10.39
C ASP A 480 -8.90 9.88 11.93
N ASN A 481 -8.23 8.85 12.50
CA ASN A 481 -8.05 8.69 13.95
C ASN A 481 -9.39 8.81 14.71
N THR A 482 -10.42 8.15 14.20
CA THR A 482 -11.79 8.24 14.73
C THR A 482 -12.32 6.87 15.17
N GLU A 483 -13.28 6.88 16.12
CA GLU A 483 -14.03 5.70 16.54
C GLU A 483 -15.29 5.46 15.66
N ARG A 484 -15.63 6.41 14.77
CA ARG A 484 -16.75 6.24 13.86
C ARG A 484 -16.50 5.06 12.92
N PRO A 485 -17.47 4.11 12.81
CA PRO A 485 -17.33 2.97 11.90
C PRO A 485 -17.14 3.40 10.44
N GLY A 486 -16.09 2.90 9.81
CA GLY A 486 -15.84 3.08 8.37
C GLY A 486 -16.34 1.87 7.58
N TYR A 487 -16.92 2.09 6.42
CA TYR A 487 -17.40 1.02 5.54
C TYR A 487 -16.55 0.95 4.27
N PRO A 488 -16.26 -0.29 3.80
CA PRO A 488 -16.90 -1.56 4.14
C PRO A 488 -16.34 -2.26 5.39
N ALA A 489 -15.30 -1.76 6.06
CA ALA A 489 -14.65 -2.43 7.19
C ALA A 489 -15.62 -2.80 8.32
N ALA A 490 -16.62 -1.96 8.61
CA ALA A 490 -17.57 -2.19 9.69
C ALA A 490 -18.72 -3.14 9.34
N TYR A 491 -18.77 -3.73 8.15
CA TYR A 491 -19.75 -4.79 7.87
C TYR A 491 -19.30 -6.11 8.50
N PRO A 492 -20.24 -6.90 9.10
CA PRO A 492 -19.90 -8.13 9.82
C PRO A 492 -19.31 -9.25 8.94
N GLU A 493 -19.45 -9.15 7.63
CA GLU A 493 -18.87 -10.06 6.64
C GLU A 493 -17.44 -9.72 6.24
N VAL A 494 -16.87 -8.63 6.77
CA VAL A 494 -15.56 -8.07 6.38
C VAL A 494 -14.61 -8.13 7.55
N LEU A 495 -13.39 -8.60 7.34
CA LEU A 495 -12.30 -8.53 8.31
C LEU A 495 -11.75 -7.09 8.33
N ALA A 496 -12.03 -6.36 9.40
CA ALA A 496 -11.60 -4.98 9.58
C ALA A 496 -10.15 -4.90 10.12
N VAL A 497 -9.29 -4.16 9.44
CA VAL A 497 -7.86 -4.09 9.76
C VAL A 497 -7.46 -2.69 10.18
N ALA A 498 -6.99 -2.54 11.42
CA ALA A 498 -6.34 -1.35 11.94
C ALA A 498 -4.82 -1.39 11.65
N ALA A 499 -4.17 -0.23 11.78
CA ALA A 499 -2.74 -0.10 11.48
C ALA A 499 -1.89 -0.03 12.76
N THR A 500 -0.74 -0.74 12.76
CA THR A 500 0.29 -0.65 13.79
C THR A 500 1.57 -0.01 13.24
N ASN A 501 2.39 0.52 14.16
CA ASN A 501 3.71 1.08 13.90
C ASN A 501 4.84 0.10 14.30
N ALA A 502 6.11 0.49 14.05
CA ALA A 502 7.32 -0.29 14.32
C ALA A 502 7.51 -0.70 15.77
N SER A 503 6.92 0.05 16.65
CA SER A 503 6.97 -0.24 18.07
C SER A 503 5.82 -1.15 18.52
N GLY A 504 4.97 -1.65 17.58
CA GLY A 504 3.76 -2.40 17.89
C GLY A 504 2.65 -1.53 18.49
N GLU A 505 2.74 -0.19 18.37
CA GLU A 505 1.72 0.73 18.83
C GLU A 505 0.69 0.96 17.70
N ARG A 506 -0.51 1.40 18.05
CA ARG A 506 -1.48 1.85 17.04
C ARG A 506 -0.94 3.08 16.31
N ALA A 507 -0.93 3.03 15.00
CA ALA A 507 -0.56 4.17 14.18
C ALA A 507 -1.47 5.38 14.48
N SER A 508 -0.88 6.57 14.58
CA SER A 508 -1.54 7.77 15.10
C SER A 508 -2.77 8.23 14.33
N PHE A 509 -2.90 7.82 13.08
CA PHE A 509 -4.02 8.15 12.19
C PHE A 509 -5.01 6.98 12.07
N SER A 510 -4.65 5.74 12.48
CA SER A 510 -5.52 4.58 12.33
C SER A 510 -6.87 4.81 13.00
N ASN A 511 -7.96 4.56 12.26
CA ASN A 511 -9.28 4.48 12.87
C ASN A 511 -9.32 3.32 13.88
N TYR A 512 -10.22 3.41 14.84
CA TYR A 512 -10.40 2.46 15.92
C TYR A 512 -11.88 2.32 16.27
N GLY A 513 -12.26 1.33 17.05
CA GLY A 513 -13.63 1.07 17.46
C GLY A 513 -13.90 -0.42 17.64
N ASP A 514 -15.07 -0.76 18.18
CA ASP A 514 -15.45 -2.14 18.44
C ASP A 514 -15.60 -3.00 17.16
N TYR A 515 -15.60 -2.37 15.98
CA TYR A 515 -15.68 -3.02 14.69
C TYR A 515 -14.32 -3.51 14.17
N ILE A 516 -13.22 -3.19 14.84
CA ILE A 516 -11.88 -3.64 14.43
C ILE A 516 -11.69 -5.10 14.80
N ASP A 517 -11.35 -5.95 13.83
CA ASP A 517 -11.10 -7.37 14.08
C ASP A 517 -9.64 -7.65 14.41
N VAL A 518 -8.71 -7.10 13.62
CA VAL A 518 -7.27 -7.28 13.79
C VAL A 518 -6.51 -6.01 13.45
N SER A 519 -5.23 -5.99 13.79
CA SER A 519 -4.29 -4.98 13.33
C SER A 519 -3.16 -5.62 12.52
N ALA A 520 -2.50 -4.82 11.68
CA ALA A 520 -1.35 -5.23 10.91
C ALA A 520 -0.39 -4.05 10.68
N PRO A 521 0.88 -4.32 10.31
CA PRO A 521 1.83 -3.28 9.95
C PRO A 521 1.27 -2.38 8.86
N GLY A 522 1.31 -1.14 9.08
CA GLY A 522 0.77 -0.23 8.11
C GLY A 522 1.41 1.17 8.11
N GLU A 523 2.62 1.47 8.65
CA GLU A 523 3.33 2.78 8.63
C GLU A 523 4.71 2.68 7.91
N SER A 524 5.07 3.49 6.75
CA SER A 524 6.24 3.46 5.82
C SER A 524 6.55 2.10 5.19
N ILE A 525 5.52 1.46 4.80
CA ILE A 525 5.61 0.16 4.16
C ILE A 525 6.24 0.29 2.78
N ALA A 526 7.42 -0.26 2.60
CA ALA A 526 8.10 -0.31 1.32
C ALA A 526 7.43 -1.32 0.39
N SER A 527 7.06 -0.88 -0.82
CA SER A 527 6.45 -1.73 -1.83
C SER A 527 6.68 -1.19 -3.25
N THR A 528 6.21 -1.95 -4.24
CA THR A 528 6.24 -1.57 -5.66
C THR A 528 5.45 -0.30 -5.92
N TYR A 529 5.89 0.53 -6.86
CA TYR A 529 5.21 1.78 -7.19
C TYR A 529 5.32 2.09 -8.69
N MET A 530 4.49 3.04 -9.17
CA MET A 530 4.46 3.41 -10.58
C MET A 530 5.82 3.90 -11.11
N GLY A 531 6.10 3.61 -12.38
CA GLY A 531 7.35 3.93 -13.04
C GLY A 531 8.43 2.89 -12.80
N SER A 532 8.03 1.65 -12.46
CA SER A 532 8.94 0.55 -12.09
C SER A 532 9.85 0.96 -10.93
N GLN A 533 9.29 1.65 -9.95
CA GLN A 533 9.98 2.17 -8.76
C GLN A 533 9.40 1.56 -7.49
N TYR A 534 9.98 1.93 -6.36
CA TYR A 534 9.54 1.53 -5.03
C TYR A 534 9.25 2.77 -4.19
N ALA A 535 8.23 2.70 -3.36
CA ALA A 535 7.84 3.76 -2.46
C ALA A 535 7.55 3.23 -1.07
N ALA A 536 7.76 4.06 -0.06
CA ALA A 536 7.22 3.84 1.27
C ALA A 536 5.94 4.66 1.41
N LEU A 537 4.87 4.01 1.81
CA LEU A 537 3.57 4.62 2.04
C LEU A 537 3.03 4.27 3.42
N SER A 538 2.18 5.16 3.95
CA SER A 538 1.57 5.14 5.28
C SER A 538 0.02 5.15 5.24
N GLY A 539 -0.76 4.24 5.96
CA GLY A 539 -2.25 4.11 6.04
C GLY A 539 -2.77 2.70 6.33
N THR A 540 -3.95 2.57 6.78
CA THR A 540 -4.62 1.28 7.01
C THR A 540 -4.79 0.46 5.71
N SER A 541 -4.65 1.07 4.51
CA SER A 541 -4.59 0.36 3.21
C SER A 541 -3.31 -0.45 3.00
N MET A 542 -2.22 -0.16 3.72
CA MET A 542 -1.04 -1.03 3.73
C MET A 542 -1.19 -2.12 4.79
N ALA A 543 -1.91 -1.86 5.88
CA ALA A 543 -2.24 -2.89 6.87
C ALA A 543 -3.18 -3.97 6.29
N SER A 544 -4.24 -3.57 5.60
CA SER A 544 -5.22 -4.48 4.98
C SER A 544 -4.58 -5.56 4.06
N PRO A 545 -3.68 -5.24 3.12
CA PRO A 545 -3.07 -6.25 2.26
C PRO A 545 -2.17 -7.26 3.00
N HIS A 546 -1.64 -6.94 4.18
CA HIS A 546 -0.96 -7.92 5.03
C HIS A 546 -1.91 -9.03 5.48
N ALA A 547 -3.08 -8.64 5.97
CA ALA A 547 -4.13 -9.58 6.36
C ALA A 547 -4.71 -10.33 5.15
N ALA A 548 -4.91 -9.67 4.01
CA ALA A 548 -5.39 -10.30 2.79
C ALA A 548 -4.40 -11.35 2.25
N ALA A 549 -3.11 -11.06 2.31
CA ALA A 549 -2.07 -12.01 1.92
C ALA A 549 -2.01 -13.22 2.88
N LEU A 550 -2.13 -12.99 4.19
CA LEU A 550 -2.24 -14.08 5.18
C LEU A 550 -3.44 -14.99 4.89
N ALA A 551 -4.61 -14.41 4.61
CA ALA A 551 -5.78 -15.18 4.19
C ALA A 551 -5.52 -16.02 2.94
N GLY A 552 -4.80 -15.47 1.96
CA GLY A 552 -4.34 -16.19 0.77
C GLY A 552 -3.38 -17.35 1.09
N LEU A 553 -2.47 -17.17 2.03
CA LEU A 553 -1.57 -18.24 2.50
C LEU A 553 -2.33 -19.36 3.24
N VAL A 554 -3.31 -19.01 4.09
CA VAL A 554 -4.19 -19.96 4.79
C VAL A 554 -4.99 -20.79 3.78
N ARG A 555 -5.66 -20.13 2.81
CA ARG A 555 -6.40 -20.78 1.74
C ARG A 555 -5.52 -21.67 0.85
N SER A 556 -4.23 -21.35 0.73
CA SER A 556 -3.27 -22.16 -0.02
C SER A 556 -2.84 -23.40 0.74
N LEU A 557 -2.74 -23.30 2.06
CA LEU A 557 -2.35 -24.38 2.95
C LEU A 557 -3.51 -25.36 3.18
N ASN A 558 -4.71 -24.81 3.41
CA ASN A 558 -5.93 -25.58 3.67
C ASN A 558 -7.09 -25.00 2.84
N PRO A 559 -7.29 -25.50 1.60
CA PRO A 559 -8.32 -25.00 0.68
C PRO A 559 -9.77 -25.30 1.12
N ASP A 560 -9.97 -26.23 2.03
CA ASP A 560 -11.30 -26.68 2.47
C ASP A 560 -11.91 -25.76 3.54
N LEU A 561 -11.12 -24.88 4.14
CA LEU A 561 -11.62 -23.90 5.10
C LEU A 561 -12.53 -22.87 4.42
N SER A 562 -13.69 -22.62 5.01
CA SER A 562 -14.59 -21.54 4.60
C SER A 562 -14.01 -20.15 4.91
N ASN A 563 -14.54 -19.11 4.28
CA ASN A 563 -14.17 -17.72 4.59
C ASN A 563 -14.30 -17.40 6.10
N LYS A 564 -15.38 -17.86 6.74
CA LYS A 564 -15.60 -17.69 8.18
C LYS A 564 -14.55 -18.40 9.02
N GLU A 565 -14.19 -19.64 8.69
CA GLU A 565 -13.15 -20.38 9.42
C GLU A 565 -11.78 -19.75 9.26
N VAL A 566 -11.47 -19.19 8.08
CA VAL A 566 -10.25 -18.42 7.87
C VAL A 566 -10.25 -17.15 8.73
N MET A 567 -11.35 -16.38 8.76
CA MET A 567 -11.48 -15.22 9.67
C MET A 567 -11.29 -15.63 11.14
N ASP A 568 -11.93 -16.69 11.57
CA ASP A 568 -11.83 -17.23 12.93
C ASP A 568 -10.38 -17.62 13.28
N LEU A 569 -9.64 -18.21 12.34
CA LEU A 569 -8.22 -18.53 12.54
C LEU A 569 -7.37 -17.25 12.66
N MET A 570 -7.61 -16.28 11.80
CA MET A 570 -6.84 -15.03 11.79
C MET A 570 -7.06 -14.20 13.06
N THR A 571 -8.28 -14.18 13.60
CA THR A 571 -8.59 -13.44 14.83
C THR A 571 -8.13 -14.16 16.10
N LYS A 572 -8.08 -15.48 16.11
CA LYS A 572 -7.68 -16.29 17.28
C LYS A 572 -6.15 -16.47 17.42
N ASN A 573 -5.39 -16.24 16.35
CA ASN A 573 -3.94 -16.51 16.31
C ASN A 573 -3.11 -15.23 16.12
N THR A 574 -3.55 -14.14 16.70
CA THR A 574 -2.88 -12.85 16.73
C THR A 574 -1.78 -12.77 17.82
N VAL A 575 -0.98 -11.72 17.77
CA VAL A 575 -0.22 -11.20 18.91
C VAL A 575 -1.10 -10.17 19.60
N ASP A 576 -1.56 -10.49 20.79
CA ASP A 576 -2.41 -9.59 21.59
C ASP A 576 -1.64 -8.31 21.94
N LEU A 577 -2.18 -7.18 21.55
CA LEU A 577 -1.63 -5.85 21.79
C LEU A 577 -2.65 -4.99 22.56
N GLY A 578 -2.17 -4.07 23.38
CA GLY A 578 -3.04 -3.17 24.13
C GLY A 578 -3.67 -3.83 25.35
N THR A 579 -4.98 -3.76 25.48
CA THR A 579 -5.73 -4.40 26.59
C THR A 579 -5.95 -5.88 26.27
N PRO A 580 -5.65 -6.81 27.20
CA PRO A 580 -5.80 -8.24 26.93
C PRO A 580 -7.17 -8.65 26.39
N GLY A 581 -7.19 -9.42 25.29
CA GLY A 581 -8.38 -9.81 24.56
C GLY A 581 -8.75 -8.78 23.49
N HIS A 582 -10.00 -8.82 23.02
CA HIS A 582 -10.45 -7.86 22.01
C HIS A 582 -10.52 -6.44 22.60
N ASP A 583 -9.84 -5.50 21.96
CA ASP A 583 -9.95 -4.07 22.28
C ASP A 583 -10.21 -3.22 21.04
N LYS A 584 -10.68 -2.00 21.23
CA LYS A 584 -11.09 -1.10 20.15
C LYS A 584 -9.94 -0.53 19.30
N TYR A 585 -8.69 -0.71 19.69
CA TYR A 585 -7.52 -0.13 19.00
C TYR A 585 -6.82 -1.14 18.11
N PHE A 586 -6.76 -2.41 18.53
CA PHE A 586 -6.04 -3.48 17.88
C PHE A 586 -6.95 -4.66 17.46
N GLY A 587 -8.25 -4.61 17.81
CA GLY A 587 -9.13 -5.77 17.69
C GLY A 587 -8.66 -6.92 18.57
N TRP A 588 -8.50 -8.11 18.04
CA TRP A 588 -7.90 -9.26 18.73
C TRP A 588 -6.36 -9.20 18.79
N GLY A 589 -5.73 -8.19 18.19
CA GLY A 589 -4.30 -7.99 18.16
C GLY A 589 -3.71 -7.96 16.74
N GLN A 590 -2.38 -7.91 16.65
CA GLN A 590 -1.66 -7.91 15.38
C GLN A 590 -1.62 -9.30 14.76
N VAL A 591 -1.89 -9.41 13.47
CA VAL A 591 -1.80 -10.66 12.72
C VAL A 591 -0.41 -11.29 12.87
N ASP A 592 -0.38 -12.63 13.00
CA ASP A 592 0.84 -13.44 13.06
C ASP A 592 0.73 -14.55 12.01
N ILE A 593 1.54 -14.44 10.97
CA ILE A 593 1.48 -15.37 9.83
C ILE A 593 1.86 -16.78 10.28
N TYR A 594 2.90 -16.92 11.09
CA TYR A 594 3.36 -18.24 11.51
C TYR A 594 2.33 -18.95 12.40
N LYS A 595 1.81 -18.29 13.44
CA LYS A 595 0.80 -18.87 14.34
C LYS A 595 -0.48 -19.23 13.60
N THR A 596 -0.96 -18.35 12.72
CA THR A 596 -2.19 -18.60 11.95
C THR A 596 -2.01 -19.77 11.00
N LEU A 597 -0.88 -19.87 10.29
CA LEU A 597 -0.61 -21.00 9.40
C LEU A 597 -0.40 -22.30 10.18
N GLN A 598 0.23 -22.26 11.34
CA GLN A 598 0.37 -23.42 12.21
C GLN A 598 -0.99 -23.96 12.68
N ALA A 599 -1.90 -23.07 13.04
CA ALA A 599 -3.28 -23.45 13.39
C ALA A 599 -4.05 -23.99 12.19
N ALA A 600 -3.89 -23.40 11.00
CA ALA A 600 -4.54 -23.82 9.76
C ALA A 600 -4.09 -25.20 9.27
N SER A 601 -2.87 -25.64 9.63
CA SER A 601 -2.37 -26.98 9.29
C SER A 601 -2.96 -28.11 10.14
N GLY A 602 -3.89 -27.81 11.05
CA GLY A 602 -4.48 -28.81 11.97
C GLY A 602 -3.46 -29.46 12.91
N GLY A 603 -2.29 -28.84 13.10
CA GLY A 603 -1.16 -29.41 13.82
C GLY A 603 -0.33 -30.40 12.98
N GLU A 604 -0.69 -30.65 11.73
CA GLU A 604 0.14 -31.40 10.79
C GLU A 604 1.27 -30.50 10.26
N VAL A 605 2.49 -31.03 10.27
CA VAL A 605 3.66 -30.31 9.76
C VAL A 605 3.76 -30.55 8.25
N PRO A 606 3.90 -29.50 7.41
CA PRO A 606 4.11 -29.68 5.99
C PRO A 606 5.26 -30.64 5.67
N LEU A 607 5.13 -31.40 4.61
CA LEU A 607 6.07 -32.45 4.22
C LEU A 607 7.53 -31.96 4.14
N GLU A 608 7.73 -30.69 3.80
CA GLU A 608 9.04 -30.03 3.73
C GLU A 608 9.75 -29.91 5.08
N LEU A 609 9.00 -29.85 6.18
CA LEU A 609 9.52 -29.80 7.56
C LEU A 609 9.50 -31.16 8.27
N TRP A 610 9.01 -32.20 7.60
CA TRP A 610 8.90 -33.55 8.13
C TRP A 610 10.21 -34.07 8.80
N PRO A 611 11.38 -33.92 8.20
CA PRO A 611 12.61 -34.39 8.82
C PRO A 611 12.93 -33.73 10.17
N GLN A 612 12.65 -32.40 10.28
CA GLN A 612 12.86 -31.65 11.53
C GLN A 612 11.85 -32.05 12.60
N HIS A 613 10.57 -32.15 12.24
CA HIS A 613 9.51 -32.58 13.14
C HIS A 613 9.70 -34.01 13.65
N VAL A 614 10.10 -34.94 12.79
CA VAL A 614 10.44 -36.32 13.19
C VAL A 614 11.61 -36.33 14.16
N LYS A 615 12.64 -35.52 13.91
CA LYS A 615 13.81 -35.40 14.80
C LYS A 615 13.41 -34.82 16.16
N GLU A 616 12.54 -33.82 16.22
CA GLU A 616 12.05 -33.29 17.48
C GLU A 616 11.20 -34.30 18.26
N LYS A 617 10.29 -35.02 17.59
CA LYS A 617 9.49 -36.08 18.23
C LYS A 617 10.37 -37.23 18.75
N ILE A 618 11.37 -37.61 18.00
CA ILE A 618 12.36 -38.62 18.44
C ILE A 618 13.09 -38.12 19.68
N ASN A 619 13.61 -36.89 19.66
CA ASN A 619 14.28 -36.30 20.82
C ASN A 619 13.37 -36.21 22.06
N LEU A 620 12.07 -35.94 21.85
CA LEU A 620 11.08 -35.88 22.93
C LEU A 620 10.82 -37.29 23.51
N LEU A 621 10.71 -38.30 22.65
CA LEU A 621 10.57 -39.72 23.04
C LEU A 621 11.79 -40.19 23.80
N GLU A 622 13.00 -39.89 23.34
CA GLU A 622 14.25 -40.24 24.04
C GLU A 622 14.34 -39.59 25.43
N ARG A 623 13.91 -38.32 25.55
CA ARG A 623 13.85 -37.63 26.86
C ARG A 623 12.84 -38.28 27.79
N ARG A 624 11.66 -38.71 27.28
CA ARG A 624 10.65 -39.46 28.09
C ARG A 624 11.12 -40.81 28.50
N LEU A 625 11.80 -41.55 27.63
CA LEU A 625 12.39 -42.86 27.94
C LEU A 625 13.55 -42.76 28.95
N LYS A 626 14.34 -41.69 28.92
CA LYS A 626 15.40 -41.41 29.90
C LYS A 626 14.86 -40.92 31.24
N ALA A 627 13.66 -40.35 31.27
CA ALA A 627 13.01 -39.87 32.51
C ALA A 627 12.20 -40.96 33.24
N ASN A 628 11.90 -42.09 32.57
CA ASN A 628 11.23 -43.28 33.15
C ASN A 628 12.09 -44.52 32.79
N PRO A 629 13.12 -44.84 33.59
CA PRO A 629 13.94 -46.06 33.39
C PRO A 629 13.16 -47.34 33.73
#